data_6ae8daa8a04ff46a7888c9cbe980312d
#
_entry.id   6ae8daa8a04ff46a7888c9cbe980312d
#
_cell.length_a   1.000
_cell.length_b   1.000
_cell.length_c   1.000
_cell.angle_alpha   90.00
_cell.angle_beta   90.00
_cell.angle_gamma   90.00
#
_symmetry.space_group_name_H-M   'P 1'
#
loop_
_entity.id
_entity.type
_entity.pdbx_description
1 polymer ?
#
loop_
_entity_poly.entity_id
_entity_poly.type
_entity_poly.pdbx_seq_one_letter_code
_entity_poly.pdbx_strand_id
1 'polypeptide(L)' 'MAKPKFQIYSDAAGKYRWRLKDAHGEKVALSGDSFASVSEAKRAAKLVKETAPDAVIED' A
#
# COMPACT_ATOMS: atom_id res chain seq x y z
N MET A 1 0.58 6.79 -20.15
CA MET A 1 0.57 7.44 -18.84
C MET A 1 0.65 6.39 -17.75
N ALA A 2 1.46 6.64 -16.75
CA ALA A 2 1.55 5.73 -15.62
C ALA A 2 0.30 5.81 -14.77
N LYS A 3 -0.08 4.69 -14.16
CA LYS A 3 -1.20 4.64 -13.23
C LYS A 3 -0.68 4.60 -11.80
N PRO A 4 -1.41 5.14 -10.83
CA PRO A 4 -1.09 4.87 -9.43
C PRO A 4 -1.06 3.37 -9.19
N LYS A 5 -0.18 2.91 -8.32
CA LYS A 5 -0.07 1.48 -8.07
C LYS A 5 0.40 1.21 -6.65
N PHE A 6 -0.09 0.09 -6.12
CA PHE A 6 0.45 -0.48 -4.90
C PHE A 6 1.58 -1.43 -5.28
N GLN A 7 2.69 -1.33 -4.57
CA GLN A 7 3.82 -2.24 -4.75
C GLN A 7 4.03 -3.00 -3.46
N ILE A 8 4.18 -4.30 -3.58
CA ILE A 8 4.50 -5.16 -2.45
C ILE A 8 6.00 -5.38 -2.44
N TYR A 9 6.63 -5.21 -1.29
CA TYR A 9 8.07 -5.39 -1.18
C TYR A 9 8.42 -6.03 0.16
N SER A 10 9.60 -6.64 0.23
CA SER A 10 10.10 -7.19 1.48
C SER A 10 10.93 -6.15 2.20
N ASP A 11 10.81 -6.09 3.52
CA ASP A 11 11.59 -5.17 4.34
C ASP A 11 12.85 -5.85 4.87
N ALA A 12 13.65 -5.09 5.62
CA ALA A 12 14.91 -5.60 6.17
C ALA A 12 14.72 -6.74 7.18
N ALA A 13 13.53 -6.85 7.77
CA ALA A 13 13.21 -7.92 8.71
C ALA A 13 12.70 -9.19 8.03
N GLY A 14 12.65 -9.21 6.69
CA GLY A 14 12.15 -10.36 5.95
C GLY A 14 10.63 -10.45 5.90
N LYS A 15 9.96 -9.40 6.27
CA LYS A 15 8.50 -9.33 6.20
C LYS A 15 8.09 -8.50 5.00
N TYR A 16 6.80 -8.50 4.70
CA TYR A 16 6.29 -7.84 3.51
C TYR A 16 5.50 -6.60 3.88
N ARG A 17 5.63 -5.59 3.03
CA ARG A 17 4.94 -4.31 3.19
C ARG A 17 4.42 -3.87 1.84
N TRP A 18 3.54 -2.88 1.84
CA TRP A 18 3.11 -2.26 0.59
C TRP A 18 3.37 -0.76 0.64
N ARG A 19 3.53 -0.20 -0.55
CA ARG A 19 3.58 1.26 -0.72
C ARG A 19 2.70 1.62 -1.89
N LEU A 20 2.13 2.83 -1.84
CA LEU A 20 1.31 3.36 -2.91
C LEU A 20 2.08 4.48 -3.59
N LYS A 21 2.24 4.36 -4.90
CA LYS A 21 2.85 5.40 -5.71
C LYS A 21 1.79 6.04 -6.59
N ASP A 22 1.91 7.35 -6.79
CA ASP A 22 1.00 8.05 -7.67
C ASP A 22 1.41 7.88 -9.13
N ALA A 23 0.68 8.56 -10.03
CA ALA A 23 0.93 8.46 -11.46
C ALA A 23 2.30 9.02 -11.87
N HIS A 24 2.92 9.83 -11.03
CA HIS A 24 4.25 10.39 -11.27
C HIS A 24 5.37 9.54 -10.68
N GLY A 25 5.03 8.41 -10.04
CA GLY A 25 6.00 7.54 -9.43
C GLY A 25 6.42 7.95 -8.03
N GLU A 26 5.78 8.94 -7.45
CA GLU A 26 6.09 9.37 -6.10
C GLU A 26 5.35 8.55 -5.06
N LYS A 27 6.03 8.25 -3.96
CA LYS A 27 5.45 7.48 -2.88
C LYS A 27 4.52 8.39 -2.07
N VAL A 28 3.24 8.04 -2.03
CA VAL A 28 2.24 8.84 -1.33
C VAL A 28 1.69 8.17 -0.09
N ALA A 29 1.91 6.86 0.07
CA ALA A 29 1.48 6.14 1.26
C ALA A 29 2.32 4.90 1.48
N LEU A 30 2.36 4.43 2.73
CA LEU A 30 3.05 3.22 3.14
C LEU A 30 2.12 2.42 4.05
N SER A 31 2.32 1.09 4.09
CA SER A 31 1.60 0.27 5.06
C SER A 31 2.09 0.60 6.47
N GLY A 32 1.15 0.66 7.41
CA GLY A 32 1.50 0.89 8.82
C GLY A 32 2.09 -0.33 9.47
N ASP A 33 1.76 -1.52 8.95
CA ASP A 33 2.21 -2.79 9.51
C ASP A 33 3.04 -3.56 8.50
N SER A 34 3.77 -4.55 8.99
CA SER A 34 4.40 -5.56 8.16
C SER A 34 3.56 -6.83 8.17
N PHE A 35 3.69 -7.64 7.13
CA PHE A 35 2.88 -8.83 6.94
C PHE A 35 3.78 -10.04 6.74
N ALA A 36 3.28 -11.21 7.12
CA ALA A 36 4.08 -12.44 7.08
C ALA A 36 4.22 -12.99 5.66
N SER A 37 3.34 -12.60 4.74
CA SER A 37 3.36 -13.12 3.36
C SER A 37 2.94 -12.05 2.37
N VAL A 38 3.30 -12.30 1.11
CA VAL A 38 2.87 -11.44 -0.01
C VAL A 38 1.35 -11.41 -0.09
N SER A 39 0.69 -12.55 0.11
CA SER A 39 -0.77 -12.62 0.06
C SER A 39 -1.43 -11.72 1.08
N GLU A 40 -0.90 -11.68 2.29
CA GLU A 40 -1.43 -10.83 3.34
C GLU A 40 -1.23 -9.35 3.03
N ALA A 41 -0.04 -9.00 2.52
CA ALA A 41 0.25 -7.63 2.15
C ALA A 41 -0.66 -7.16 1.01
N LYS A 42 -0.89 -8.03 0.02
CA LYS A 42 -1.81 -7.72 -1.09
C LYS A 42 -3.24 -7.52 -0.59
N ARG A 43 -3.67 -8.35 0.34
CA ARG A 43 -5.02 -8.24 0.91
C ARG A 43 -5.19 -6.90 1.63
N ALA A 44 -4.17 -6.49 2.37
CA ALA A 44 -4.19 -5.22 3.08
C ALA A 44 -4.22 -4.05 2.09
N ALA A 45 -3.43 -4.11 1.01
CA ALA A 45 -3.42 -3.08 -0.02
C ALA A 45 -4.79 -2.99 -0.71
N LYS A 46 -5.41 -4.13 -0.98
CA LYS A 46 -6.75 -4.17 -1.59
C LYS A 46 -7.80 -3.54 -0.69
N LEU A 47 -7.70 -3.79 0.61
CA LEU A 47 -8.62 -3.16 1.57
C LEU A 47 -8.48 -1.64 1.53
N VAL A 48 -7.26 -1.13 1.51
CA VAL A 48 -7.02 0.30 1.41
C VAL A 48 -7.62 0.86 0.11
N LYS A 49 -7.41 0.17 -1.00
CA LYS A 49 -7.94 0.57 -2.30
C LYS A 49 -9.47 0.68 -2.27
N GLU A 50 -10.12 -0.25 -1.56
CA GLU A 50 -11.58 -0.30 -1.52
C GLU A 50 -12.17 0.71 -0.54
N THR A 51 -11.47 1.01 0.54
CA THR A 51 -12.00 1.89 1.59
C THR A 51 -11.63 3.36 1.41
N ALA A 52 -10.49 3.64 0.78
CA ALA A 52 -10.00 5.01 0.63
C ALA A 52 -11.00 5.97 -0.03
N PRO A 53 -11.76 5.57 -1.08
CA PRO A 53 -12.69 6.51 -1.71
C PRO A 53 -13.78 7.03 -0.78
N ASP A 54 -14.12 6.26 0.25
CA ASP A 54 -15.16 6.63 1.21
C ASP A 54 -14.59 7.27 2.48
N ALA A 55 -13.26 7.37 2.57
CA ALA A 55 -12.62 7.89 3.77
C ALA A 55 -12.76 9.41 3.86
N VAL A 56 -13.08 9.90 5.06
CA VAL A 56 -13.13 11.34 5.30
C VAL A 56 -11.80 11.79 5.87
N ILE A 57 -11.50 13.06 5.70
CA ILE A 57 -10.29 13.67 6.24
C ILE A 57 -10.67 14.36 7.54
N GLU A 58 -10.04 13.93 8.63
CA GLU A 58 -10.25 14.54 9.94
C GLU A 58 -9.00 15.31 10.34
N ASP A 59 -9.22 16.45 10.96
CA ASP A 59 -8.10 17.22 11.53
C ASP A 59 -8.36 17.48 13.05
#